data_f6ce86be38db886c751117071fd9efde
#
_entry.id   f6ce86be38db886c751117071fd9efde
#
_cell.length_a   1.000
_cell.length_b   1.000
_cell.length_c   1.000
_cell.angle_alpha   90.00
_cell.angle_beta   90.00
_cell.angle_gamma   90.00
#
_symmetry.space_group_name_H-M   'P 1'
#
loop_
_entity.id
_entity.type
_entity.pdbx_description
1 polymer ?
#
loop_
_entity_poly.entity_id
_entity_poly.type
_entity_poly.pdbx_seq_one_letter_code
_entity_poly.pdbx_strand_id
1 'polypeptide(L)'
;MRNDRTADRILETALRSFGTTGIDATSLDALARSLGVTKQAILYWYPSKEALLDAVIDFSAVELQRRFARAIETGEGFDRIEAVVHAAFRLAARHPAMLGLMREVNRIGPPTSTRLTESVTPLLTAAAAWLGAEMDAGRLRRHDPKLLVLMAYSSVTGLATEVEVLRALGEEPTLASLVRRRDQLVDLLRDALVP
;
A
#
# COMPACT_ATOMS: atom_id res chain seq x y z
N MET A 1 4.24 28.09 4.13
CA MET A 1 4.95 27.45 3.00
C MET A 1 6.29 26.79 3.32
N ARG A 2 7.24 27.38 4.14
CA ARG A 2 8.52 26.72 4.47
C ARG A 2 8.37 25.68 5.60
N ASN A 3 7.35 25.84 6.42
CA ASN A 3 7.08 24.98 7.59
C ASN A 3 6.47 23.63 7.16
N ASP A 4 5.53 23.59 6.20
CA ASP A 4 4.90 22.36 5.70
C ASP A 4 5.92 21.38 5.09
N ARG A 5 6.91 21.91 4.36
CA ARG A 5 7.97 21.08 3.75
C ARG A 5 8.81 20.30 4.79
N THR A 6 8.94 20.81 6.01
CA THR A 6 9.70 20.11 7.06
C THR A 6 8.90 18.96 7.63
N ALA A 7 7.60 19.16 7.89
CA ALA A 7 6.69 18.11 8.32
C ALA A 7 6.63 16.97 7.31
N ASP A 8 6.46 17.29 6.02
CA ASP A 8 6.43 16.29 4.94
C ASP A 8 7.73 15.49 4.86
N ARG A 9 8.90 16.16 4.96
CA ARG A 9 10.19 15.48 4.96
C ARG A 9 10.36 14.54 6.15
N ILE A 10 9.82 14.91 7.32
CA ILE A 10 9.82 14.04 8.51
C ILE A 10 8.96 12.80 8.23
N LEU A 11 7.74 12.97 7.70
CA LEU A 11 6.85 11.86 7.37
C LEU A 11 7.45 10.91 6.34
N GLU A 12 8.00 11.42 5.24
CA GLU A 12 8.65 10.60 4.20
C GLU A 12 9.85 9.81 4.73
N THR A 13 10.67 10.45 5.59
CA THR A 13 11.83 9.78 6.17
C THR A 13 11.41 8.74 7.21
N ALA A 14 10.40 9.06 8.03
CA ALA A 14 9.84 8.12 8.99
C ALA A 14 9.17 6.93 8.29
N LEU A 15 8.37 7.16 7.24
CA LEU A 15 7.79 6.09 6.41
C LEU A 15 8.89 5.14 5.89
N ARG A 16 9.97 5.70 5.34
CA ARG A 16 11.08 4.91 4.84
C ARG A 16 11.72 4.07 5.95
N SER A 17 12.03 4.68 7.08
CA SER A 17 12.69 3.99 8.19
C SER A 17 11.78 2.93 8.82
N PHE A 18 10.52 3.25 9.09
CA PHE A 18 9.54 2.30 9.64
C PHE A 18 9.30 1.11 8.70
N GLY A 19 9.24 1.36 7.39
CA GLY A 19 8.99 0.32 6.40
C GLY A 19 10.19 -0.53 6.02
N THR A 20 11.43 -0.07 6.27
CA THR A 20 12.66 -0.83 5.90
C THR A 20 13.41 -1.38 7.10
N THR A 21 13.48 -0.62 8.18
CA THR A 21 14.21 -1.00 9.40
C THR A 21 13.29 -1.59 10.46
N GLY A 22 12.01 -1.28 10.38
CA GLY A 22 10.99 -1.63 11.36
C GLY A 22 10.69 -0.50 12.35
N ILE A 23 9.49 -0.52 12.90
CA ILE A 23 9.00 0.52 13.81
C ILE A 23 9.81 0.48 15.11
N ASP A 24 9.99 -0.69 15.72
CA ASP A 24 10.68 -0.83 17.01
C ASP A 24 12.14 -0.40 16.93
N ALA A 25 12.84 -0.77 15.87
CA ALA A 25 14.26 -0.47 15.65
C ALA A 25 14.52 0.99 15.22
N THR A 26 13.50 1.76 14.85
CA THR A 26 13.64 3.16 14.46
C THR A 26 13.50 4.07 15.68
N SER A 27 14.52 4.90 15.97
CA SER A 27 14.47 5.92 17.03
C SER A 27 14.32 7.33 16.44
N LEU A 28 13.71 8.25 17.22
CA LEU A 28 13.61 9.66 16.84
C LEU A 28 14.98 10.32 16.68
N ASP A 29 15.99 9.87 17.44
CA ASP A 29 17.38 10.36 17.31
C ASP A 29 18.02 9.92 16.00
N ALA A 30 17.75 8.69 15.53
CA ALA A 30 18.20 8.21 14.23
C ALA A 30 17.53 8.98 13.08
N LEU A 31 16.22 9.22 13.18
CA LEU A 31 15.49 10.05 12.21
C LEU A 31 16.02 11.48 12.16
N ALA A 32 16.25 12.10 13.31
CA ALA A 32 16.79 13.46 13.41
C ALA A 32 18.15 13.56 12.72
N ARG A 33 19.06 12.62 12.98
CA ARG A 33 20.37 12.55 12.30
C ARG A 33 20.22 12.42 10.79
N SER A 34 19.34 11.54 10.32
CA SER A 34 19.16 11.33 8.86
C SER A 34 18.58 12.55 8.14
N LEU A 35 17.80 13.36 8.86
CA LEU A 35 17.18 14.59 8.35
C LEU A 35 18.09 15.82 8.47
N GLY A 36 19.17 15.76 9.27
CA GLY A 36 19.99 16.91 9.62
C GLY A 36 19.28 17.92 10.52
N VAL A 37 18.40 17.44 11.39
CA VAL A 37 17.65 18.27 12.37
C VAL A 37 17.86 17.77 13.79
N THR A 38 17.38 18.52 14.78
CA THR A 38 17.38 18.08 16.18
C THR A 38 16.16 17.18 16.47
N LYS A 39 16.25 16.32 17.49
CA LYS A 39 15.11 15.55 17.98
C LYS A 39 13.94 16.46 18.38
N GLN A 40 14.24 17.60 19.03
CA GLN A 40 13.24 18.59 19.41
C GLN A 40 12.48 19.14 18.19
N ALA A 41 13.16 19.31 17.06
CA ALA A 41 12.48 19.73 15.84
C ALA A 41 11.45 18.70 15.36
N ILE A 42 11.72 17.40 15.52
CA ILE A 42 10.73 16.35 15.23
C ILE A 42 9.59 16.39 16.25
N LEU A 43 9.94 16.45 17.56
CA LEU A 43 8.95 16.47 18.65
C LEU A 43 8.05 17.71 18.65
N TYR A 44 8.50 18.80 18.04
CA TYR A 44 7.66 19.98 17.81
C TYR A 44 6.48 19.67 16.89
N TRP A 45 6.68 18.83 15.86
CA TRP A 45 5.65 18.43 14.91
C TRP A 45 4.87 17.21 15.39
N TYR A 46 5.54 16.25 15.98
CA TYR A 46 5.03 14.96 16.41
C TYR A 46 5.50 14.68 17.85
N PRO A 47 4.63 14.90 18.86
CA PRO A 47 5.02 14.90 20.28
C PRO A 47 5.62 13.58 20.78
N SER A 48 5.41 12.48 20.07
CA SER A 48 5.97 11.18 20.41
C SER A 48 6.25 10.36 19.13
N LYS A 49 6.92 9.22 19.28
CA LYS A 49 7.13 8.27 18.19
C LYS A 49 5.80 7.66 17.72
N GLU A 50 4.90 7.41 18.64
CA GLU A 50 3.55 6.91 18.37
C GLU A 50 2.74 7.93 17.57
N ALA A 51 2.77 9.20 17.94
CA ALA A 51 2.11 10.28 17.20
C ALA A 51 2.72 10.44 15.78
N LEU A 52 4.03 10.27 15.64
CA LEU A 52 4.68 10.25 14.34
C LEU A 52 4.24 9.03 13.51
N LEU A 53 4.14 7.85 14.11
CA LEU A 53 3.66 6.64 13.43
C LEU A 53 2.23 6.81 12.94
N ASP A 54 1.36 7.34 13.78
CA ASP A 54 -0.03 7.65 13.42
C ASP A 54 -0.11 8.58 12.21
N ALA A 55 0.67 9.65 12.23
CA ALA A 55 0.74 10.59 11.11
C ALA A 55 1.32 9.96 9.83
N VAL A 56 2.28 9.04 9.95
CA VAL A 56 2.82 8.29 8.81
C VAL A 56 1.78 7.31 8.23
N ILE A 57 0.97 6.69 9.07
CA ILE A 57 -0.14 5.82 8.61
C ILE A 57 -1.16 6.65 7.82
N ASP A 58 -1.59 7.79 8.35
CA ASP A 58 -2.55 8.67 7.68
C ASP A 58 -1.99 9.22 6.37
N PHE A 59 -0.76 9.69 6.37
CA PHE A 59 -0.05 10.13 5.17
C PHE A 59 0.02 9.04 4.11
N SER A 60 0.35 7.81 4.51
CA SER A 60 0.43 6.65 3.62
C SER A 60 -0.93 6.28 3.04
N ALA A 61 -2.00 6.35 3.83
CA ALA A 61 -3.36 6.08 3.38
C ALA A 61 -3.83 7.12 2.34
N VAL A 62 -3.59 8.41 2.58
CA VAL A 62 -3.90 9.49 1.63
C VAL A 62 -3.14 9.30 0.32
N GLU A 63 -1.86 8.98 0.38
CA GLU A 63 -1.02 8.75 -0.80
C GLU A 63 -1.47 7.52 -1.58
N LEU A 64 -1.88 6.45 -0.89
CA LEU A 64 -2.48 5.26 -1.48
C LEU A 64 -3.78 5.60 -2.22
N GLN A 65 -4.71 6.29 -1.55
CA GLN A 65 -5.97 6.73 -2.15
C GLN A 65 -5.74 7.56 -3.41
N ARG A 66 -4.83 8.55 -3.37
CA ARG A 66 -4.49 9.39 -4.50
C ARG A 66 -3.97 8.61 -5.71
N ARG A 67 -3.13 7.58 -5.46
CA ARG A 67 -2.56 6.73 -6.51
C ARG A 67 -3.60 5.83 -7.15
N PHE A 68 -4.48 5.25 -6.36
CA PHE A 68 -5.55 4.41 -6.86
C PHE A 68 -6.68 5.22 -7.50
N ALA A 69 -7.02 6.41 -6.99
CA ALA A 69 -8.01 7.28 -7.62
C ALA A 69 -7.67 7.54 -9.09
N ARG A 70 -6.42 7.88 -9.39
CA ARG A 70 -5.96 8.08 -10.77
C ARG A 70 -6.08 6.84 -11.66
N ALA A 71 -5.91 5.65 -11.07
CA ALA A 71 -6.03 4.39 -11.81
C ALA A 71 -7.49 4.05 -12.15
N ILE A 72 -8.44 4.46 -11.28
CA ILE A 72 -9.86 4.17 -11.45
C ILE A 72 -10.64 5.23 -12.23
N GLU A 73 -10.04 6.39 -12.51
CA GLU A 73 -10.64 7.44 -13.36
C GLU A 73 -10.73 7.03 -14.83
N THR A 74 -9.90 6.07 -15.26
CA THR A 74 -9.81 5.62 -16.65
C THR A 74 -10.29 4.19 -16.81
N GLY A 75 -11.16 3.95 -17.79
CA GLY A 75 -11.65 2.61 -18.13
C GLY A 75 -12.95 2.19 -17.41
N GLU A 76 -13.59 1.19 -17.97
CA GLU A 76 -14.78 0.51 -17.45
C GLU A 76 -14.52 -1.00 -17.39
N GLY A 77 -15.34 -1.73 -16.65
CA GLY A 77 -15.24 -3.18 -16.59
C GLY A 77 -13.84 -3.65 -16.20
N PHE A 78 -13.32 -4.61 -16.94
CA PHE A 78 -12.02 -5.22 -16.64
C PHE A 78 -10.83 -4.27 -16.80
N ASP A 79 -10.87 -3.29 -17.69
CA ASP A 79 -9.77 -2.34 -17.92
C ASP A 79 -9.44 -1.55 -16.64
N ARG A 80 -10.45 -1.24 -15.82
CA ARG A 80 -10.26 -0.59 -14.52
C ARG A 80 -9.56 -1.53 -13.53
N ILE A 81 -9.90 -2.83 -13.52
CA ILE A 81 -9.21 -3.83 -12.68
C ILE A 81 -7.74 -3.90 -13.07
N GLU A 82 -7.45 -4.01 -14.36
CA GLU A 82 -6.09 -4.03 -14.90
C GLU A 82 -5.30 -2.78 -14.49
N ALA A 83 -5.90 -1.59 -14.62
CA ALA A 83 -5.29 -0.33 -14.21
C ALA A 83 -4.95 -0.29 -12.71
N VAL A 84 -5.83 -0.83 -11.86
CA VAL A 84 -5.62 -0.95 -10.39
C VAL A 84 -4.49 -1.93 -10.10
N VAL A 85 -4.45 -3.11 -10.73
CA VAL A 85 -3.36 -4.08 -10.57
C VAL A 85 -2.03 -3.45 -11.00
N HIS A 86 -1.98 -2.78 -12.15
CA HIS A 86 -0.79 -2.07 -12.59
C HIS A 86 -0.34 -0.97 -11.62
N ALA A 87 -1.29 -0.22 -11.02
CA ALA A 87 -0.97 0.79 -10.02
C ALA A 87 -0.39 0.17 -8.75
N ALA A 88 -0.94 -0.96 -8.29
CA ALA A 88 -0.47 -1.69 -7.13
C ALA A 88 0.97 -2.23 -7.32
N PHE A 89 1.26 -2.85 -8.46
CA PHE A 89 2.61 -3.32 -8.76
C PHE A 89 3.61 -2.19 -8.96
N ARG A 90 3.21 -1.05 -9.55
CA ARG A 90 4.05 0.15 -9.59
C ARG A 90 4.34 0.70 -8.19
N LEU A 91 3.36 0.66 -7.29
CA LEU A 91 3.54 1.04 -5.89
C LEU A 91 4.59 0.14 -5.22
N ALA A 92 4.46 -1.18 -5.38
CA ALA A 92 5.40 -2.16 -4.84
C ALA A 92 6.83 -1.92 -5.33
N ALA A 93 7.00 -1.68 -6.63
CA ALA A 93 8.31 -1.46 -7.24
C ALA A 93 8.96 -0.13 -6.82
N ARG A 94 8.17 0.95 -6.70
CA ARG A 94 8.69 2.30 -6.48
C ARG A 94 8.70 2.75 -5.03
N HIS A 95 7.84 2.16 -4.20
CA HIS A 95 7.64 2.55 -2.81
C HIS A 95 7.58 1.33 -1.88
N PRO A 96 8.61 0.47 -1.88
CA PRO A 96 8.62 -0.76 -1.07
C PRO A 96 8.48 -0.49 0.43
N ALA A 97 8.93 0.68 0.91
CA ALA A 97 8.76 1.08 2.30
C ALA A 97 7.29 1.21 2.73
N MET A 98 6.37 1.55 1.81
CA MET A 98 4.95 1.61 2.12
C MET A 98 4.37 0.22 2.39
N LEU A 99 4.74 -0.78 1.60
CA LEU A 99 4.35 -2.18 1.85
C LEU A 99 5.01 -2.73 3.11
N GLY A 100 6.29 -2.37 3.36
CA GLY A 100 6.99 -2.69 4.58
C GLY A 100 6.30 -2.11 5.82
N LEU A 101 5.84 -0.85 5.77
CA LEU A 101 5.06 -0.25 6.84
C LEU A 101 3.76 -1.02 7.11
N MET A 102 3.02 -1.38 6.06
CA MET A 102 1.77 -2.16 6.20
C MET A 102 2.03 -3.51 6.91
N ARG A 103 3.12 -4.21 6.54
CA ARG A 103 3.53 -5.44 7.21
C ARG A 103 3.86 -5.22 8.69
N GLU A 104 4.66 -4.20 8.99
CA GLU A 104 5.05 -3.88 10.36
C GLU A 104 3.84 -3.51 11.22
N VAL A 105 2.93 -2.69 10.70
CA VAL A 105 1.69 -2.32 11.40
C VAL A 105 0.81 -3.54 11.67
N ASN A 106 0.66 -4.46 10.69
CA ASN A 106 -0.08 -5.70 10.89
C ASN A 106 0.60 -6.65 11.90
N ARG A 107 1.94 -6.69 11.92
CA ARG A 107 2.71 -7.48 12.90
C ARG A 107 2.52 -6.99 14.33
N ILE A 108 2.49 -5.66 14.52
CA ILE A 108 2.29 -5.06 15.84
C ILE A 108 0.86 -5.33 16.34
N GLY A 109 -0.14 -5.29 15.46
CA GLY A 109 -1.53 -5.51 15.83
C GLY A 109 -2.21 -4.25 16.40
N PRO A 110 -3.41 -4.41 17.02
CA PRO A 110 -4.16 -3.30 17.60
C PRO A 110 -3.40 -2.60 18.75
N PRO A 111 -3.56 -1.28 18.91
CA PRO A 111 -4.47 -0.39 18.18
C PRO A 111 -3.94 0.10 16.82
N THR A 112 -2.65 -0.07 16.54
CA THR A 112 -1.98 0.48 15.35
C THR A 112 -2.54 -0.09 14.04
N SER A 113 -2.79 -1.41 13.99
CA SER A 113 -3.39 -2.05 12.81
C SER A 113 -4.85 -1.62 12.59
N THR A 114 -5.60 -1.36 13.66
CA THR A 114 -6.96 -0.81 13.59
C THR A 114 -6.96 0.55 12.89
N ARG A 115 -6.04 1.45 13.27
CA ARG A 115 -5.91 2.76 12.63
C ARG A 115 -5.63 2.65 11.12
N LEU A 116 -4.71 1.77 10.73
CA LEU A 116 -4.44 1.52 9.31
C LEU A 116 -5.68 1.03 8.58
N THR A 117 -6.39 0.06 9.16
CA THR A 117 -7.61 -0.51 8.59
C THR A 117 -8.68 0.57 8.42
N GLU A 118 -8.94 1.38 9.44
CA GLU A 118 -9.89 2.50 9.39
C GLU A 118 -9.54 3.49 8.27
N SER A 119 -8.26 3.83 8.13
CA SER A 119 -7.77 4.77 7.13
C SER A 119 -7.96 4.26 5.69
N VAL A 120 -7.91 2.95 5.45
CA VAL A 120 -8.09 2.36 4.10
C VAL A 120 -9.50 1.83 3.83
N THR A 121 -10.34 1.68 4.87
CA THR A 121 -11.71 1.16 4.76
C THR A 121 -12.55 1.86 3.69
N PRO A 122 -12.54 3.21 3.54
CA PRO A 122 -13.33 3.86 2.49
C PRO A 122 -12.94 3.41 1.08
N LEU A 123 -11.63 3.21 0.83
CA LEU A 123 -11.13 2.73 -0.45
C LEU A 123 -11.59 1.29 -0.73
N LEU A 124 -11.47 0.40 0.27
CA LEU A 124 -11.86 -1.01 0.13
C LEU A 124 -13.37 -1.16 -0.09
N THR A 125 -14.17 -0.37 0.66
CA THR A 125 -15.63 -0.37 0.54
C THR A 125 -16.08 0.14 -0.83
N ALA A 126 -15.48 1.23 -1.31
CA ALA A 126 -15.76 1.77 -2.64
C ALA A 126 -15.40 0.77 -3.75
N ALA A 127 -14.27 0.08 -3.64
CA ALA A 127 -13.85 -0.95 -4.57
C ALA A 127 -14.85 -2.13 -4.63
N ALA A 128 -15.30 -2.62 -3.47
CA ALA A 128 -16.28 -3.70 -3.40
C ALA A 128 -17.64 -3.29 -3.97
N ALA A 129 -18.11 -2.07 -3.68
CA ALA A 129 -19.35 -1.54 -4.22
C ALA A 129 -19.30 -1.39 -5.75
N TRP A 130 -18.19 -0.88 -6.28
CA TRP A 130 -17.99 -0.77 -7.72
C TRP A 130 -17.96 -2.15 -8.40
N LEU A 131 -17.22 -3.13 -7.87
CA LEU A 131 -17.21 -4.50 -8.40
C LEU A 131 -18.62 -5.09 -8.46
N GLY A 132 -19.42 -4.91 -7.40
CA GLY A 132 -20.81 -5.34 -7.38
C GLY A 132 -21.65 -4.72 -8.50
N ALA A 133 -21.51 -3.41 -8.72
CA ALA A 133 -22.22 -2.70 -9.79
C ALA A 133 -21.80 -3.18 -11.20
N GLU A 134 -20.53 -3.49 -11.42
CA GLU A 134 -20.05 -4.05 -12.69
C GLU A 134 -20.59 -5.46 -12.95
N MET A 135 -20.71 -6.28 -11.90
CA MET A 135 -21.33 -7.62 -11.97
C MET A 135 -22.82 -7.54 -12.23
N ASP A 136 -23.52 -6.62 -11.58
CA ASP A 136 -24.97 -6.42 -11.79
C ASP A 136 -25.27 -5.90 -13.20
N ALA A 137 -24.36 -5.12 -13.78
CA ALA A 137 -24.43 -4.66 -15.17
C ALA A 137 -24.02 -5.73 -16.21
N GLY A 138 -23.57 -6.91 -15.78
CA GLY A 138 -23.12 -8.01 -16.66
C GLY A 138 -21.75 -7.76 -17.33
N ARG A 139 -21.01 -6.73 -16.92
CA ARG A 139 -19.67 -6.45 -17.45
C ARG A 139 -18.58 -7.33 -16.81
N LEU A 140 -18.86 -7.87 -15.63
CA LEU A 140 -18.03 -8.86 -14.95
C LEU A 140 -18.86 -10.08 -14.56
N ARG A 141 -18.21 -11.25 -14.51
CA ARG A 141 -18.83 -12.47 -13.96
C ARG A 141 -19.14 -12.29 -12.48
N ARG A 142 -20.22 -12.90 -12.01
CA ARG A 142 -20.66 -12.82 -10.63
C ARG A 142 -19.75 -13.59 -9.68
N HIS A 143 -19.21 -12.88 -8.72
CA HIS A 143 -18.41 -13.36 -7.59
C HIS A 143 -18.79 -12.58 -6.33
N ASP A 144 -18.20 -12.93 -5.18
CA ASP A 144 -18.28 -12.08 -3.98
C ASP A 144 -17.31 -10.89 -4.15
N PRO A 145 -17.81 -9.63 -4.24
CA PRO A 145 -16.96 -8.46 -4.42
C PRO A 145 -15.98 -8.23 -3.27
N LYS A 146 -16.38 -8.56 -2.03
CA LYS A 146 -15.51 -8.39 -0.84
C LYS A 146 -14.38 -9.40 -0.86
N LEU A 147 -14.66 -10.64 -1.25
CA LEU A 147 -13.63 -11.67 -1.41
C LEU A 147 -12.64 -11.28 -2.51
N LEU A 148 -13.10 -10.74 -3.64
CA LEU A 148 -12.20 -10.28 -4.71
C LEU A 148 -11.28 -9.14 -4.24
N VAL A 149 -11.79 -8.17 -3.47
CA VAL A 149 -10.96 -7.10 -2.88
C VAL A 149 -9.92 -7.69 -1.93
N LEU A 150 -10.31 -8.64 -1.05
CA LEU A 150 -9.40 -9.33 -0.14
C LEU A 150 -8.33 -10.12 -0.90
N MET A 151 -8.71 -10.86 -1.93
CA MET A 151 -7.77 -11.63 -2.77
C MET A 151 -6.81 -10.72 -3.50
N ALA A 152 -7.28 -9.60 -4.08
CA ALA A 152 -6.43 -8.62 -4.74
C ALA A 152 -5.41 -8.01 -3.78
N TYR A 153 -5.84 -7.62 -2.58
CA TYR A 153 -4.95 -7.12 -1.52
C TYR A 153 -3.88 -8.17 -1.15
N SER A 154 -4.30 -9.41 -0.88
CA SER A 154 -3.39 -10.49 -0.47
C SER A 154 -2.42 -10.87 -1.59
N SER A 155 -2.89 -10.91 -2.84
CA SER A 155 -2.03 -11.23 -4.00
C SER A 155 -0.97 -10.16 -4.23
N VAL A 156 -1.36 -8.87 -4.18
CA VAL A 156 -0.40 -7.78 -4.37
C VAL A 156 0.64 -7.75 -3.24
N THR A 157 0.19 -7.87 -1.99
CA THR A 157 1.12 -7.87 -0.85
C THR A 157 2.04 -9.08 -0.88
N GLY A 158 1.53 -10.29 -1.11
CA GLY A 158 2.33 -11.50 -1.20
C GLY A 158 3.31 -11.50 -2.36
N LEU A 159 2.84 -11.28 -3.59
CA LEU A 159 3.69 -11.27 -4.79
C LEU A 159 4.77 -10.18 -4.79
N ALA A 160 4.54 -9.10 -4.06
CA ALA A 160 5.48 -7.98 -4.00
C ALA A 160 6.47 -8.08 -2.83
N THR A 161 6.16 -8.81 -1.76
CA THR A 161 6.94 -8.76 -0.51
C THR A 161 7.48 -10.11 -0.04
N GLU A 162 6.92 -11.24 -0.50
CA GLU A 162 7.31 -12.58 -0.03
C GLU A 162 8.52 -13.13 -0.81
N VAL A 163 9.67 -12.46 -0.64
CA VAL A 163 10.91 -12.77 -1.35
C VAL A 163 11.38 -14.21 -1.12
N GLU A 164 11.29 -14.71 0.11
CA GLU A 164 11.73 -16.07 0.44
C GLU A 164 10.81 -17.14 -0.16
N VAL A 165 9.49 -16.88 -0.19
CA VAL A 165 8.54 -17.78 -0.86
C VAL A 165 8.81 -17.81 -2.37
N LEU A 166 9.09 -16.67 -2.99
CA LEU A 166 9.45 -16.59 -4.40
C LEU A 166 10.70 -17.41 -4.70
N ARG A 167 11.76 -17.25 -3.89
CA ARG A 167 12.99 -18.04 -4.04
C ARG A 167 12.76 -19.54 -3.87
N ALA A 168 11.94 -19.93 -2.89
CA ALA A 168 11.58 -21.35 -2.68
C ALA A 168 10.83 -21.95 -3.89
N LEU A 169 10.12 -21.12 -4.65
CA LEU A 169 9.45 -21.48 -5.91
C LEU A 169 10.37 -21.36 -7.15
N GLY A 170 11.66 -21.06 -6.96
CA GLY A 170 12.60 -20.87 -8.05
C GLY A 170 12.50 -19.54 -8.78
N GLU A 171 11.79 -18.57 -8.19
CA GLU A 171 11.59 -17.24 -8.76
C GLU A 171 12.59 -16.23 -8.18
N GLU A 172 13.37 -15.57 -9.05
CA GLU A 172 14.25 -14.49 -8.63
C GLU A 172 13.46 -13.18 -8.43
N PRO A 173 13.65 -12.46 -7.31
CA PRO A 173 12.91 -11.24 -6.99
C PRO A 173 13.46 -10.03 -7.76
N THR A 174 13.43 -10.08 -9.08
CA THR A 174 13.88 -9.01 -9.97
C THR A 174 12.71 -8.15 -10.45
N LEU A 175 13.00 -6.94 -10.96
CA LEU A 175 11.97 -6.11 -11.56
C LEU A 175 11.30 -6.79 -12.78
N ALA A 176 12.08 -7.53 -13.58
CA ALA A 176 11.55 -8.28 -14.72
C ALA A 176 10.58 -9.38 -14.28
N SER A 177 10.91 -10.13 -13.22
CA SER A 177 10.02 -11.15 -12.68
C SER A 177 8.77 -10.55 -11.99
N LEU A 178 8.89 -9.36 -11.39
CA LEU A 178 7.74 -8.63 -10.85
C LEU A 178 6.76 -8.23 -11.97
N VAL A 179 7.26 -7.72 -13.09
CA VAL A 179 6.44 -7.37 -14.27
C VAL A 179 5.76 -8.62 -14.82
N ARG A 180 6.49 -9.72 -15.01
CA ARG A 180 5.92 -10.99 -15.49
C ARG A 180 4.79 -11.49 -14.58
N ARG A 181 4.99 -11.49 -13.26
CA ARG A 181 3.95 -11.91 -12.29
C ARG A 181 2.72 -11.00 -12.32
N ARG A 182 2.93 -9.69 -12.51
CA ARG A 182 1.82 -8.76 -12.71
C ARG A 182 0.98 -9.16 -13.92
N ASP A 183 1.62 -9.42 -15.06
CA ASP A 183 0.93 -9.75 -16.30
C ASP A 183 0.19 -11.08 -16.17
N GLN A 184 0.82 -12.09 -15.58
CA GLN A 184 0.19 -13.38 -15.27
C GLN A 184 -1.02 -13.23 -14.34
N LEU A 185 -0.95 -12.34 -13.32
CA LEU A 185 -2.09 -12.06 -12.45
C LEU A 185 -3.23 -11.37 -13.21
N VAL A 186 -2.90 -10.44 -14.13
CA VAL A 186 -3.90 -9.77 -14.97
C VAL A 186 -4.60 -10.79 -15.87
N ASP A 187 -3.86 -11.70 -16.51
CA ASP A 187 -4.42 -12.75 -17.36
C ASP A 187 -5.34 -13.68 -16.56
N LEU A 188 -4.90 -14.13 -15.39
CA LEU A 188 -5.72 -14.97 -14.49
C LEU A 188 -7.02 -14.26 -14.07
N LEU A 189 -6.94 -12.99 -13.72
CA LEU A 189 -8.12 -12.21 -13.35
C LEU A 189 -9.04 -11.98 -14.54
N ARG A 190 -8.50 -11.78 -15.74
CA ARG A 190 -9.28 -11.64 -16.97
C ARG A 190 -10.07 -12.91 -17.27
N ASP A 191 -9.43 -14.06 -17.23
CA ASP A 191 -10.09 -15.37 -17.45
C ASP A 191 -11.17 -15.65 -16.41
N ALA A 192 -10.98 -15.22 -15.18
CA ALA A 192 -11.93 -15.42 -14.10
C ALA A 192 -13.12 -14.45 -14.16
N LEU A 193 -12.91 -13.19 -14.56
CA LEU A 193 -13.88 -12.11 -14.37
C LEU A 193 -14.57 -11.64 -15.65
N VAL A 194 -13.98 -11.83 -16.82
CA VAL A 194 -14.64 -11.44 -18.09
C VAL A 194 -15.64 -12.51 -18.48
N PRO A 195 -16.91 -12.15 -18.81
CA PRO A 195 -17.98 -13.08 -19.21
C PRO A 195 -17.64 -13.96 -20.38
#